data_620b1c8c7e579991cc030af0a0acfb12
#
_entry.id   620b1c8c7e579991cc030af0a0acfb12
#
_cell.length_a   1.000
_cell.length_b   1.000
_cell.length_c   1.000
_cell.angle_alpha   90.00
_cell.angle_beta   90.00
_cell.angle_gamma   90.00
#
_symmetry.space_group_name_H-M   'P 1'
#
loop_
_entity.id
_entity.type
_entity.pdbx_description
1 polymer ?
#
loop_
_entity_poly.entity_id
_entity_poly.type
_entity_poly.pdbx_seq_one_letter_code
_entity_poly.pdbx_strand_id
1 'polypeptide(L)'
;MSEDILDQLPLFEGFDPEQLALLSPLFVPCDYYPNIMIFEQGDPAEFLYLVVVGEVIVNFKPDDGPPITVARVLPGGVVGWSAALGSRAYTSGALCTAYTQLLRVRGSDLRKLCEQCPEIGTLILERLAEVIAQRLSNTHEQVVALLELGLRSGINGTGD
;
A
#
# COMPACT_ATOMS: atom_id res chain seq x y z
N MET A 1 -8.87 -3.93 21.15
CA MET A 1 -7.48 -4.09 20.70
C MET A 1 -7.24 -3.50 19.31
N SER A 2 -8.03 -3.88 18.32
CA SER A 2 -7.88 -3.30 16.98
C SER A 2 -8.13 -1.80 16.94
N GLU A 3 -9.07 -1.31 17.75
CA GLU A 3 -9.34 0.14 17.83
C GLU A 3 -8.11 0.93 18.27
N ASP A 4 -7.37 0.42 19.25
CA ASP A 4 -6.18 1.09 19.76
C ASP A 4 -5.07 1.13 18.71
N ILE A 5 -4.96 0.05 17.93
CA ILE A 5 -3.99 -0.02 16.85
C ILE A 5 -4.37 0.93 15.72
N LEU A 6 -5.66 0.93 15.33
CA LEU A 6 -6.14 1.80 14.25
C LEU A 6 -5.94 3.27 14.57
N ASP A 7 -6.18 3.66 15.83
CA ASP A 7 -6.02 5.04 16.28
C ASP A 7 -4.58 5.55 16.09
N GLN A 8 -3.61 4.65 16.15
CA GLN A 8 -2.20 5.00 16.01
C GLN A 8 -1.73 5.08 14.56
N LEU A 9 -2.54 4.61 13.60
CA LEU A 9 -2.14 4.58 12.20
C LEU A 9 -2.52 5.88 11.50
N PRO A 10 -1.61 6.43 10.67
CA PRO A 10 -1.87 7.70 9.96
C PRO A 10 -3.14 7.69 9.11
N LEU A 11 -3.52 6.54 8.55
CA LEU A 11 -4.71 6.41 7.73
C LEU A 11 -5.98 6.81 8.48
N PHE A 12 -5.98 6.63 9.79
CA PHE A 12 -7.15 6.89 10.64
C PHE A 12 -7.02 8.15 11.48
N GLU A 13 -6.04 8.99 11.17
CA GLU A 13 -5.89 10.27 11.85
C GLU A 13 -7.12 11.14 11.63
N GLY A 14 -7.70 11.65 12.70
CA GLY A 14 -8.89 12.48 12.64
C GLY A 14 -10.20 11.73 12.73
N PHE A 15 -10.15 10.40 12.83
CA PHE A 15 -11.37 9.59 13.03
C PHE A 15 -11.75 9.61 14.51
N ASP A 16 -13.06 9.70 14.76
CA ASP A 16 -13.55 9.66 16.15
C ASP A 16 -13.70 8.20 16.64
N PRO A 17 -13.87 7.98 17.97
CA PRO A 17 -14.00 6.63 18.51
C PRO A 17 -15.16 5.83 17.93
N GLU A 18 -16.27 6.47 17.61
CA GLU A 18 -17.44 5.78 17.04
C GLU A 18 -17.12 5.26 15.63
N GLN A 19 -16.40 6.07 14.84
CA GLN A 19 -15.98 5.67 13.50
C GLN A 19 -14.99 4.51 13.56
N LEU A 20 -14.02 4.58 14.47
CA LEU A 20 -13.06 3.50 14.67
C LEU A 20 -13.74 2.21 15.15
N ALA A 21 -14.78 2.32 15.97
CA ALA A 21 -15.53 1.17 16.42
C ALA A 21 -16.25 0.44 15.28
N LEU A 22 -16.67 1.17 14.26
CA LEU A 22 -17.30 0.58 13.07
C LEU A 22 -16.28 -0.07 12.15
N LEU A 23 -15.07 0.50 12.07
CA LEU A 23 -14.00 -0.02 11.22
C LEU A 23 -13.28 -1.22 11.82
N SER A 24 -13.05 -1.18 13.13
CA SER A 24 -12.23 -2.17 13.83
C SER A 24 -12.61 -3.62 13.55
N PRO A 25 -13.90 -4.02 13.57
CA PRO A 25 -14.27 -5.42 13.34
C PRO A 25 -13.94 -5.91 11.94
N LEU A 26 -13.73 -5.02 10.98
CA LEU A 26 -13.44 -5.40 9.60
C LEU A 26 -11.97 -5.79 9.39
N PHE A 27 -11.09 -5.35 10.30
CA PHE A 27 -9.65 -5.58 10.19
C PHE A 27 -9.24 -6.84 10.94
N VAL A 28 -8.48 -7.70 10.27
CA VAL A 28 -8.03 -8.98 10.83
C VAL A 28 -6.49 -8.97 10.85
N PRO A 29 -5.88 -9.26 12.01
CA PRO A 29 -4.43 -9.39 12.08
C PRO A 29 -3.92 -10.56 11.24
N CYS A 30 -2.79 -10.35 10.57
CA CYS A 30 -2.09 -11.42 9.86
C CYS A 30 -0.59 -11.14 9.89
N ASP A 31 0.18 -12.21 10.04
CA ASP A 31 1.63 -12.12 10.18
C ASP A 31 2.32 -12.86 9.05
N TYR A 32 3.47 -12.33 8.61
CA TYR A 32 4.26 -12.94 7.55
C TYR A 32 5.73 -12.97 7.96
N TYR A 33 6.39 -14.08 7.67
CA TYR A 33 7.83 -14.21 7.88
C TYR A 33 8.59 -13.49 6.77
N PRO A 34 9.90 -13.21 7.00
CA PRO A 34 10.71 -12.57 5.96
C PRO A 34 10.71 -13.38 4.66
N ASN A 35 10.75 -12.67 3.54
CA ASN A 35 10.81 -13.21 2.18
C ASN A 35 9.52 -13.92 1.72
N ILE A 36 8.41 -13.68 2.40
CA ILE A 36 7.11 -14.20 1.99
C ILE A 36 6.38 -13.13 1.17
N MET A 37 5.84 -13.56 0.03
CA MET A 37 4.96 -12.71 -0.79
C MET A 37 3.58 -12.63 -0.15
N ILE A 38 3.10 -11.41 0.09
CA ILE A 38 1.73 -11.20 0.58
C ILE A 38 0.76 -11.45 -0.59
N PHE A 39 1.06 -10.87 -1.74
CA PHE A 39 0.34 -11.11 -2.99
C PHE A 39 1.27 -10.84 -4.16
N GLU A 40 0.95 -11.43 -5.30
CA GLU A 40 1.70 -11.22 -6.53
C GLU A 40 0.93 -10.27 -7.45
N GLN A 41 1.66 -9.58 -8.32
CA GLN A 41 1.06 -8.77 -9.37
C GLN A 41 0.13 -9.65 -10.21
N GLY A 42 -1.10 -9.20 -10.43
CA GLY A 42 -2.09 -9.96 -11.17
C GLY A 42 -2.99 -10.84 -10.32
N ASP A 43 -2.64 -11.08 -9.05
CA ASP A 43 -3.52 -11.81 -8.14
C ASP A 43 -4.83 -11.06 -7.91
N PRO A 44 -5.93 -11.75 -7.60
CA PRO A 44 -7.18 -11.09 -7.26
C PRO A 44 -7.01 -10.08 -6.13
N ALA A 45 -7.48 -8.86 -6.34
CA ALA A 45 -7.33 -7.78 -5.37
C ALA A 45 -8.45 -7.84 -4.33
N GLU A 46 -8.31 -8.71 -3.34
CA GLU A 46 -9.33 -8.91 -2.32
C GLU A 46 -9.13 -8.08 -1.06
N PHE A 47 -7.87 -7.89 -0.64
CA PHE A 47 -7.56 -7.27 0.65
C PHE A 47 -6.68 -6.04 0.52
N LEU A 48 -6.98 -5.06 1.38
CA LEU A 48 -6.11 -3.93 1.69
C LEU A 48 -5.37 -4.28 2.97
N TYR A 49 -4.07 -3.97 3.03
CA TYR A 49 -3.23 -4.28 4.19
C TYR A 49 -2.63 -3.02 4.78
N LEU A 50 -2.65 -2.94 6.11
CA LEU A 50 -1.99 -1.88 6.87
C LEU A 50 -0.78 -2.48 7.56
N VAL A 51 0.38 -1.85 7.43
CA VAL A 51 1.62 -2.33 8.07
C VAL A 51 1.66 -1.81 9.51
N VAL A 52 1.70 -2.72 10.47
CA VAL A 52 1.80 -2.40 11.89
C VAL A 52 3.24 -2.49 12.37
N VAL A 53 3.91 -3.60 12.01
CA VAL A 53 5.32 -3.85 12.35
C VAL A 53 5.99 -4.45 11.13
N GLY A 54 7.24 -4.12 10.89
CA GLY A 54 8.01 -4.73 9.81
C GLY A 54 8.13 -3.84 8.58
N GLU A 55 8.35 -4.48 7.44
CA GLU A 55 8.57 -3.78 6.18
C GLU A 55 8.06 -4.60 5.00
N VAL A 56 7.40 -3.94 4.08
CA VAL A 56 6.92 -4.53 2.84
C VAL A 56 7.50 -3.75 1.67
N ILE A 57 8.05 -4.44 0.69
CA ILE A 57 8.43 -3.81 -0.56
C ILE A 57 7.36 -4.08 -1.62
N VAL A 58 7.06 -3.06 -2.40
CA VAL A 58 6.09 -3.16 -3.49
C VAL A 58 6.90 -3.26 -4.79
N ASN A 59 6.66 -4.32 -5.55
CA ASN A 59 7.39 -4.62 -6.77
C ASN A 59 6.46 -4.58 -7.96
N PHE A 60 6.93 -3.97 -9.03
CA PHE A 60 6.26 -4.00 -10.32
C PHE A 60 7.14 -4.75 -11.31
N LYS A 61 6.55 -5.71 -12.01
CA LYS A 61 7.26 -6.44 -13.06
C LYS A 61 6.70 -6.03 -14.41
N PRO A 62 7.48 -5.30 -15.23
CA PRO A 62 7.07 -5.00 -16.59
C PRO A 62 7.13 -6.27 -17.45
N ASP A 63 6.42 -6.28 -18.57
CA ASP A 63 6.36 -7.45 -19.46
C ASP A 63 7.75 -7.87 -19.97
N ASP A 64 8.62 -6.91 -20.20
CA ASP A 64 9.93 -7.14 -20.82
C ASP A 64 11.10 -6.89 -19.87
N GLY A 65 10.96 -7.19 -18.59
CA GLY A 65 12.07 -6.92 -17.71
C GLY A 65 11.97 -7.55 -16.34
N PRO A 66 13.04 -7.41 -15.54
CA PRO A 66 13.04 -7.92 -14.16
C PRO A 66 12.13 -7.08 -13.27
N PRO A 67 11.74 -7.61 -12.09
CA PRO A 67 10.94 -6.84 -11.13
C PRO A 67 11.68 -5.58 -10.69
N ILE A 68 10.92 -4.50 -10.51
CA ILE A 68 11.41 -3.21 -10.05
C ILE A 68 10.76 -2.90 -8.71
N THR A 69 11.56 -2.56 -7.70
CA THR A 69 11.02 -2.10 -6.42
C THR A 69 10.54 -0.66 -6.60
N VAL A 70 9.24 -0.44 -6.44
CA VAL A 70 8.64 0.88 -6.63
C VAL A 70 8.35 1.60 -5.32
N ALA A 71 8.27 0.87 -4.21
CA ALA A 71 8.03 1.47 -2.91
C ALA A 71 8.50 0.56 -1.79
N ARG A 72 8.85 1.17 -0.67
CA ARG A 72 9.16 0.49 0.57
C ARG A 72 8.16 1.01 1.60
N VAL A 73 7.35 0.11 2.16
CA VAL A 73 6.27 0.47 3.05
C VAL A 73 6.64 0.09 4.48
N LEU A 74 6.71 1.09 5.33
CA LEU A 74 7.06 0.96 6.74
C LEU A 74 5.80 0.99 7.61
N PRO A 75 5.93 0.75 8.93
CA PRO A 75 4.77 0.81 9.82
C PRO A 75 3.96 2.10 9.65
N GLY A 76 2.67 1.97 9.59
CA GLY A 76 1.74 3.06 9.29
C GLY A 76 1.37 3.16 7.82
N GLY A 77 2.09 2.47 6.95
CA GLY A 77 1.81 2.50 5.51
C GLY A 77 0.76 1.49 5.08
N VAL A 78 0.39 1.58 3.82
CA VAL A 78 -0.70 0.80 3.21
C VAL A 78 -0.19 0.08 1.97
N VAL A 79 -0.59 -1.18 1.80
CA VAL A 79 -0.35 -1.93 0.56
C VAL A 79 -1.67 -2.55 0.10
N GLY A 80 -1.80 -2.74 -1.21
CA GLY A 80 -2.97 -3.39 -1.78
C GLY A 80 -4.19 -2.50 -1.92
N TRP A 81 -4.01 -1.20 -2.11
CA TRP A 81 -5.16 -0.28 -2.23
C TRP A 81 -6.07 -0.59 -3.44
N SER A 82 -5.60 -1.37 -4.42
CA SER A 82 -6.45 -1.83 -5.53
C SER A 82 -7.72 -2.51 -5.04
N ALA A 83 -7.61 -3.24 -3.92
CA ALA A 83 -8.77 -3.90 -3.30
C ALA A 83 -9.81 -2.88 -2.82
N ALA A 84 -9.35 -1.77 -2.24
CA ALA A 84 -10.26 -0.71 -1.79
C ALA A 84 -10.94 0.00 -2.94
N LEU A 85 -10.26 0.09 -4.09
CA LEU A 85 -10.80 0.75 -5.27
C LEU A 85 -11.71 -0.15 -6.11
N GLY A 86 -11.83 -1.42 -5.75
CA GLY A 86 -12.65 -2.36 -6.50
C GLY A 86 -12.01 -2.90 -7.77
N SER A 87 -10.69 -2.78 -7.90
CA SER A 87 -9.96 -3.34 -9.03
C SER A 87 -9.98 -4.87 -8.97
N ARG A 88 -9.94 -5.51 -10.13
CA ARG A 88 -9.96 -6.98 -10.20
C ARG A 88 -8.68 -7.62 -9.70
N ALA A 89 -7.56 -6.98 -9.99
CA ALA A 89 -6.25 -7.54 -9.71
C ALA A 89 -5.31 -6.49 -9.14
N TYR A 90 -4.32 -6.97 -8.38
CA TYR A 90 -3.26 -6.09 -7.91
C TYR A 90 -2.36 -5.68 -9.09
N THR A 91 -1.99 -4.42 -9.11
CA THR A 91 -1.13 -3.87 -10.17
C THR A 91 0.35 -4.06 -9.89
N SER A 92 0.69 -4.50 -8.69
CA SER A 92 2.06 -4.77 -8.27
C SER A 92 2.04 -5.89 -7.23
N GLY A 93 3.21 -6.44 -6.91
CA GLY A 93 3.36 -7.45 -5.87
C GLY A 93 3.81 -6.82 -4.56
N ALA A 94 3.64 -7.53 -3.47
CA ALA A 94 4.06 -7.10 -2.14
C ALA A 94 4.82 -8.22 -1.45
N LEU A 95 6.05 -7.92 -1.02
CA LEU A 95 6.97 -8.88 -0.41
C LEU A 95 7.42 -8.38 0.95
N CYS A 96 7.32 -9.23 1.98
CA CYS A 96 7.85 -8.90 3.30
C CYS A 96 9.35 -9.09 3.31
N THR A 97 10.11 -8.09 3.74
CA THR A 97 11.56 -8.17 3.86
C THR A 97 12.01 -8.49 5.28
N ALA A 98 11.08 -8.40 6.24
CA ALA A 98 11.29 -8.70 7.65
C ALA A 98 10.05 -9.42 8.17
N TYR A 99 10.11 -9.87 9.43
CA TYR A 99 8.88 -10.33 10.08
C TYR A 99 7.91 -9.16 10.15
N THR A 100 6.72 -9.33 9.57
CA THR A 100 5.77 -8.25 9.38
C THR A 100 4.42 -8.59 9.96
N GLN A 101 3.87 -7.69 10.75
CA GLN A 101 2.52 -7.78 11.27
C GLN A 101 1.65 -6.79 10.52
N LEU A 102 0.55 -7.29 9.96
CA LEU A 102 -0.37 -6.52 9.17
C LEU A 102 -1.78 -6.60 9.75
N LEU A 103 -2.59 -5.59 9.43
CA LEU A 103 -4.04 -5.68 9.57
C LEU A 103 -4.59 -5.68 8.16
N ARG A 104 -5.44 -6.66 7.84
CA ARG A 104 -6.05 -6.72 6.52
C ARG A 104 -7.55 -6.49 6.62
N VAL A 105 -8.09 -5.87 5.60
CA VAL A 105 -9.53 -5.67 5.47
C VAL A 105 -9.93 -6.06 4.05
N ARG A 106 -11.05 -6.78 3.95
CA ARG A 106 -11.58 -7.12 2.63
C ARG A 106 -12.08 -5.84 1.96
N GLY A 107 -11.62 -5.59 0.75
CA GLY A 107 -11.98 -4.36 0.02
C GLY A 107 -13.48 -4.19 -0.14
N SER A 108 -14.21 -5.28 -0.41
CA SER A 108 -15.66 -5.22 -0.55
C SER A 108 -16.36 -4.82 0.76
N ASP A 109 -15.86 -5.29 1.89
CA ASP A 109 -16.41 -4.92 3.20
C ASP A 109 -16.15 -3.45 3.51
N LEU A 110 -14.96 -2.97 3.18
CA LEU A 110 -14.60 -1.57 3.38
C LEU A 110 -15.49 -0.66 2.52
N ARG A 111 -15.66 -1.01 1.24
CA ARG A 111 -16.53 -0.24 0.33
C ARG A 111 -17.98 -0.21 0.82
N LYS A 112 -18.46 -1.35 1.32
CA LYS A 112 -19.82 -1.44 1.84
C LYS A 112 -20.01 -0.53 3.04
N LEU A 113 -19.04 -0.50 3.97
CA LEU A 113 -19.08 0.41 5.11
C LEU A 113 -19.05 1.87 4.64
N CYS A 114 -18.24 2.19 3.66
CA CYS A 114 -18.16 3.54 3.11
C CYS A 114 -19.49 3.99 2.48
N GLU A 115 -20.22 3.07 1.86
CA GLU A 115 -21.55 3.36 1.32
C GLU A 115 -22.58 3.57 2.42
N GLN A 116 -22.52 2.75 3.47
CA GLN A 116 -23.43 2.85 4.61
C GLN A 116 -23.15 4.08 5.47
N CYS A 117 -21.88 4.48 5.57
CA CYS A 117 -21.44 5.60 6.39
C CYS A 117 -20.62 6.56 5.52
N PRO A 118 -21.28 7.48 4.78
CA PRO A 118 -20.56 8.38 3.86
C PRO A 118 -19.47 9.23 4.49
N GLU A 119 -19.61 9.59 5.78
CA GLU A 119 -18.59 10.35 6.49
C GLU A 119 -17.29 9.57 6.61
N ILE A 120 -17.38 8.27 6.94
CA ILE A 120 -16.23 7.39 6.99
C ILE A 120 -15.65 7.22 5.59
N GLY A 121 -16.53 7.04 4.59
CA GLY A 121 -16.11 6.89 3.20
C GLY A 121 -15.30 8.09 2.71
N THR A 122 -15.77 9.29 3.01
CA THR A 122 -15.07 10.52 2.62
C THR A 122 -13.68 10.59 3.26
N LEU A 123 -13.59 10.31 4.56
CA LEU A 123 -12.31 10.33 5.28
C LEU A 123 -11.34 9.28 4.75
N ILE A 124 -11.82 8.06 4.53
CA ILE A 124 -10.98 6.98 3.98
C ILE A 124 -10.45 7.37 2.59
N LEU A 125 -11.31 7.89 1.73
CA LEU A 125 -10.90 8.30 0.39
C LEU A 125 -9.87 9.41 0.43
N GLU A 126 -10.04 10.39 1.31
CA GLU A 126 -9.09 11.48 1.47
C GLU A 126 -7.73 10.96 1.93
N ARG A 127 -7.71 10.06 2.92
CA ARG A 127 -6.47 9.49 3.45
C ARG A 127 -5.77 8.61 2.42
N LEU A 128 -6.52 7.77 1.71
CA LEU A 128 -5.95 6.95 0.66
C LEU A 128 -5.40 7.80 -0.48
N ALA A 129 -6.10 8.87 -0.85
CA ALA A 129 -5.63 9.79 -1.86
C ALA A 129 -4.29 10.41 -1.48
N GLU A 130 -4.12 10.79 -0.22
CA GLU A 130 -2.86 11.33 0.30
C GLU A 130 -1.73 10.29 0.18
N VAL A 131 -2.00 9.05 0.58
CA VAL A 131 -1.02 7.96 0.51
C VAL A 131 -0.61 7.68 -0.95
N ILE A 132 -1.59 7.61 -1.84
CA ILE A 132 -1.35 7.33 -3.26
C ILE A 132 -0.57 8.49 -3.90
N ALA A 133 -0.96 9.73 -3.63
CA ALA A 133 -0.29 10.91 -4.15
C ALA A 133 1.18 10.96 -3.71
N GLN A 134 1.44 10.68 -2.45
CA GLN A 134 2.80 10.66 -1.93
C GLN A 134 3.63 9.56 -2.56
N ARG A 135 3.04 8.38 -2.76
CA ARG A 135 3.74 7.26 -3.38
C ARG A 135 4.05 7.54 -4.86
N LEU A 136 3.11 8.15 -5.58
CA LEU A 136 3.34 8.56 -6.96
C LEU A 136 4.44 9.63 -7.06
N SER A 137 4.46 10.59 -6.14
CA SER A 137 5.50 11.60 -6.08
C SER A 137 6.88 10.97 -5.87
N ASN A 138 6.98 10.04 -4.91
CA ASN A 138 8.21 9.32 -4.64
C ASN A 138 8.68 8.52 -5.85
N THR A 139 7.76 7.85 -6.53
CA THR A 139 8.05 7.07 -7.72
C THR A 139 8.54 7.98 -8.84
N HIS A 140 7.90 9.13 -9.01
CA HIS A 140 8.31 10.12 -10.00
C HIS A 140 9.75 10.59 -9.75
N GLU A 141 10.08 10.90 -8.50
CA GLU A 141 11.43 11.30 -8.13
C GLU A 141 12.46 10.21 -8.42
N GLN A 142 12.11 8.96 -8.13
CA GLN A 142 12.97 7.81 -8.42
C GLN A 142 13.21 7.64 -9.91
N VAL A 143 12.16 7.78 -10.72
CA VAL A 143 12.26 7.67 -12.17
C VAL A 143 13.13 8.79 -12.71
N VAL A 144 12.95 10.03 -12.27
CA VAL A 144 13.77 11.16 -12.67
C VAL A 144 15.23 10.92 -12.32
N ALA A 145 15.52 10.45 -11.12
CA ALA A 145 16.88 10.14 -10.69
C ALA A 145 17.53 9.07 -11.56
N LEU A 146 16.79 8.01 -11.90
CA LEU A 146 17.29 6.95 -12.79
C LEU A 146 17.56 7.47 -14.18
N LEU A 147 16.69 8.33 -14.72
CA LEU A 147 16.88 8.94 -16.02
C LEU A 147 18.11 9.84 -16.04
N GLU A 148 18.30 10.62 -14.98
CA GLU A 148 19.49 11.48 -14.85
C GLU A 148 20.77 10.66 -14.87
N LEU A 149 20.82 9.55 -14.10
CA LEU A 149 21.95 8.64 -14.08
C LEU A 149 22.18 8.02 -15.46
N GLY A 150 21.12 7.60 -16.14
CA GLY A 150 21.20 7.04 -17.47
C GLY A 150 21.74 8.03 -18.49
N LEU A 151 21.28 9.28 -18.41
CA LEU A 151 21.76 10.33 -19.30
C LEU A 151 23.23 10.65 -19.05
N ARG A 152 23.66 10.72 -17.80
CA ARG A 152 25.07 10.96 -17.45
C ARG A 152 25.94 9.82 -17.94
N SER A 153 25.51 8.58 -17.72
CA SER A 153 26.23 7.39 -18.21
C SER A 153 26.27 7.36 -19.72
N GLY A 154 25.17 7.71 -20.37
CA GLY A 154 25.09 7.78 -21.83
C GLY A 154 25.99 8.83 -22.41
N ILE A 155 26.05 10.01 -21.81
CA ILE A 155 26.94 11.09 -22.23
C ILE A 155 28.40 10.66 -22.07
N ASN A 156 28.74 10.05 -20.94
CA ASN A 156 30.09 9.59 -20.67
C ASN A 156 30.48 8.37 -21.51
N GLY A 157 29.51 7.52 -21.82
CA GLY A 157 29.73 6.31 -22.60
C GLY A 157 29.73 6.54 -24.10
N THR A 158 29.02 7.53 -24.61
CA THR A 158 28.92 7.84 -26.02
C THR A 158 30.08 8.65 -26.55
N GLY A 159 31.00 9.03 -25.68
CA GLY A 159 32.27 9.57 -26.09
C GLY A 159 33.11 8.57 -26.88
N ASP A 160 32.64 7.39 -26.97
CA ASP A 160 33.28 6.30 -27.69
C ASP A 160 33.17 6.48 -29.19
#